data_2a05ed57560cd38079f3d891edf7c412
#
_entry.id   2a05ed57560cd38079f3d891edf7c412
#
_cell.length_a   1.000
_cell.length_b   1.000
_cell.length_c   1.000
_cell.angle_alpha   90.00
_cell.angle_beta   90.00
_cell.angle_gamma   90.00
#
_symmetry.space_group_name_H-M   'P 1'
#
loop_
_entity.id
_entity.type
_entity.pdbx_description
1 polymer ?
#
loop_
_entity_poly.entity_id
_entity_poly.type
_entity_poly.pdbx_seq_one_letter_code
_entity_poly.pdbx_strand_id
1 'polypeptide(L)'
;RIGANFLNDRLTPATFDYHTFNYYLNVTFLPFLEVALTSTAFMNERRTAFVNEDRSVSVRVRLLGERRVRPAIAVGSNDLFTSSDGGRFSTSGGEGNQYFGSTYVALSKHFVFSGHRFGVHLAYNVSMNDRFRIDSPVSGGVSFSPRFCRRMNLIAEYDTRCFNLGANALIARHVFVQVLLQKLRYPSCGLCFELGLWG
;
A
#
# COMPACT_ATOMS: atom_id res chain seq x y z
N ARG A 1 6.42 7.51 -9.22
CA ARG A 1 7.00 6.29 -8.63
C ARG A 1 6.66 5.10 -9.51
N ILE A 2 7.65 4.28 -9.80
CA ILE A 2 7.48 2.98 -10.45
C ILE A 2 8.08 1.95 -9.52
N GLY A 3 7.35 0.90 -9.20
CA GLY A 3 7.84 -0.07 -8.23
C GLY A 3 7.25 -1.46 -8.39
N ALA A 4 7.80 -2.37 -7.61
CA ALA A 4 7.33 -3.73 -7.48
C ALA A 4 7.42 -4.20 -6.04
N ASN A 5 6.47 -5.03 -5.63
CA ASN A 5 6.41 -5.66 -4.32
C ASN A 5 6.21 -7.16 -4.47
N PHE A 6 6.87 -7.90 -3.61
CA PHE A 6 6.64 -9.33 -3.43
C PHE A 6 5.93 -9.56 -2.10
N LEU A 7 4.81 -10.26 -2.14
CA LEU A 7 4.00 -10.65 -1.00
C LEU A 7 4.06 -12.16 -0.82
N ASN A 8 4.19 -12.58 0.43
CA ASN A 8 4.23 -13.99 0.76
C ASN A 8 2.84 -14.63 0.58
N ASP A 9 2.79 -15.88 0.13
CA ASP A 9 1.57 -16.64 -0.18
C ASP A 9 0.56 -16.75 0.95
N ARG A 10 1.02 -16.78 2.18
CA ARG A 10 0.15 -16.95 3.36
C ARG A 10 -0.60 -15.69 3.80
N LEU A 11 -0.46 -14.62 3.03
CA LEU A 11 -1.08 -13.32 3.33
C LEU A 11 -2.11 -12.90 2.31
N THR A 12 -2.13 -13.53 1.17
CA THR A 12 -3.22 -13.35 0.23
C THR A 12 -4.51 -13.84 0.89
N PRO A 13 -5.63 -13.15 0.66
CA PRO A 13 -6.91 -13.54 1.22
C PRO A 13 -7.24 -14.99 0.89
N ALA A 14 -7.96 -15.61 1.77
CA ALA A 14 -8.20 -17.05 1.94
C ALA A 14 -8.51 -17.93 0.70
N THR A 15 -8.65 -17.34 -0.48
CA THR A 15 -8.98 -18.06 -1.70
C THR A 15 -7.72 -18.51 -2.47
N PHE A 16 -6.57 -17.86 -2.25
CA PHE A 16 -5.34 -18.17 -3.00
C PHE A 16 -4.15 -18.25 -2.04
N ASP A 17 -3.60 -19.42 -1.92
CA ASP A 17 -2.41 -19.73 -1.12
C ASP A 17 -1.15 -19.57 -1.98
N TYR A 18 -1.02 -18.42 -2.70
CA TYR A 18 0.01 -18.20 -3.70
C TYR A 18 0.84 -16.98 -3.45
N HIS A 19 2.12 -17.06 -3.80
CA HIS A 19 2.96 -15.87 -3.88
C HIS A 19 2.38 -14.86 -4.85
N THR A 20 2.44 -13.61 -4.48
CA THR A 20 1.87 -12.50 -5.24
C THR A 20 2.97 -11.52 -5.57
N PHE A 21 3.03 -11.11 -6.82
CA PHE A 21 3.93 -10.08 -7.30
C PHE A 21 3.11 -8.90 -7.82
N ASN A 22 3.31 -7.73 -7.22
CA ASN A 22 2.67 -6.50 -7.64
C ASN A 22 3.69 -5.58 -8.30
N TYR A 23 3.36 -5.02 -9.45
CA TYR A 23 4.08 -3.90 -10.01
C TYR A 23 3.12 -2.72 -10.21
N TYR A 24 3.62 -1.53 -10.00
CA TYR A 24 2.77 -0.36 -9.98
C TYR A 24 3.45 0.88 -10.56
N LEU A 25 2.62 1.73 -11.13
CA LEU A 25 2.95 3.10 -11.50
C LEU A 25 2.08 4.05 -10.67
N ASN A 26 2.72 4.87 -9.86
CA ASN A 26 2.06 5.86 -9.04
C ASN A 26 2.46 7.26 -9.52
N VAL A 27 1.47 8.08 -9.82
CA VAL A 27 1.65 9.44 -10.31
C VAL A 27 0.93 10.43 -9.39
N THR A 28 1.66 11.39 -8.87
CA THR A 28 1.10 12.53 -8.15
C THR A 28 0.99 13.69 -9.12
N PHE A 29 -0.21 13.93 -9.64
CA PHE A 29 -0.47 15.00 -10.60
C PHE A 29 -0.51 16.37 -9.95
N LEU A 30 -1.11 16.43 -8.77
CA LEU A 30 -1.26 17.65 -7.98
C LEU A 30 -0.77 17.39 -6.57
N PRO A 31 -0.39 18.41 -5.80
CA PRO A 31 0.09 18.20 -4.43
C PRO A 31 -0.87 17.43 -3.53
N PHE A 32 -2.14 17.30 -3.94
CA PHE A 32 -3.20 16.65 -3.18
C PHE A 32 -3.79 15.40 -3.86
N LEU A 33 -3.48 15.14 -5.14
CA LEU A 33 -4.06 14.03 -5.93
C LEU A 33 -2.99 13.05 -6.37
N GLU A 34 -3.16 11.80 -6.01
CA GLU A 34 -2.32 10.67 -6.41
C GLU A 34 -3.18 9.60 -7.06
N VAL A 35 -2.72 9.06 -8.18
CA VAL A 35 -3.33 7.94 -8.90
C VAL A 35 -2.29 6.85 -9.05
N ALA A 36 -2.67 5.64 -8.72
CA ALA A 36 -1.84 4.46 -8.89
C ALA A 36 -2.49 3.47 -9.87
N LEU A 37 -1.69 2.98 -10.79
CA LEU A 37 -2.00 1.84 -11.64
C LEU A 37 -1.22 0.66 -11.09
N THR A 38 -1.92 -0.41 -10.74
CA THR A 38 -1.30 -1.61 -10.17
C THR A 38 -1.67 -2.80 -11.01
N SER A 39 -0.71 -3.68 -11.25
CA SER A 39 -0.95 -5.01 -11.79
C SER A 39 -0.45 -6.03 -10.80
N THR A 40 -1.30 -6.99 -10.49
CA THR A 40 -1.05 -8.05 -9.50
C THR A 40 -1.02 -9.38 -10.23
N ALA A 41 0.12 -10.04 -10.21
CA ALA A 41 0.30 -11.37 -10.74
C ALA A 41 0.33 -12.39 -9.61
N PHE A 42 -0.49 -13.42 -9.71
CA PHE A 42 -0.56 -14.54 -8.77
C PHE A 42 0.20 -15.74 -9.31
N MET A 43 0.88 -16.45 -8.43
CA MET A 43 1.51 -17.71 -8.79
C MET A 43 0.44 -18.79 -9.02
N ASN A 44 0.60 -19.61 -10.04
CA ASN A 44 -0.34 -20.70 -10.33
C ASN A 44 -0.25 -21.83 -9.27
N GLU A 45 -1.26 -22.70 -9.21
CA GLU A 45 -1.33 -23.83 -8.25
C GLU A 45 -0.09 -24.72 -8.28
N ARG A 46 0.50 -24.90 -9.45
CA ARG A 46 1.71 -25.70 -9.63
C ARG A 46 2.99 -24.99 -9.21
N ARG A 47 2.91 -23.71 -8.82
CA ARG A 47 4.02 -22.84 -8.42
C ARG A 47 5.13 -22.74 -9.50
N THR A 48 4.77 -22.84 -10.76
CA THR A 48 5.70 -22.81 -11.89
C THR A 48 5.74 -21.48 -12.63
N ALA A 49 4.68 -20.67 -12.54
CA ALA A 49 4.57 -19.40 -13.25
C ALA A 49 3.64 -18.42 -12.52
N PHE A 50 3.90 -17.13 -12.70
CA PHE A 50 2.95 -16.09 -12.37
C PHE A 50 1.93 -15.98 -13.50
N VAL A 51 0.66 -16.10 -13.13
CA VAL A 51 -0.47 -16.05 -14.05
C VAL A 51 -1.57 -15.19 -13.43
N ASN A 52 -2.61 -14.91 -14.18
CA ASN A 52 -3.79 -14.23 -13.70
C ASN A 52 -3.49 -12.82 -13.17
N GLU A 53 -3.30 -11.90 -14.09
CA GLU A 53 -3.10 -10.50 -13.77
C GLU A 53 -4.41 -9.83 -13.40
N ASP A 54 -4.43 -9.26 -12.18
CA ASP A 54 -5.44 -8.29 -11.77
C ASP A 54 -4.88 -6.88 -11.95
N ARG A 55 -5.52 -6.07 -12.80
CA ARG A 55 -5.11 -4.70 -13.08
C ARG A 55 -6.09 -3.76 -12.43
N SER A 56 -5.58 -2.88 -11.59
CA SER A 56 -6.40 -1.98 -10.79
C SER A 56 -5.93 -0.53 -10.85
N VAL A 57 -6.86 0.36 -10.62
CA VAL A 57 -6.63 1.79 -10.46
C VAL A 57 -7.00 2.19 -9.05
N SER A 58 -6.08 2.83 -8.35
CA SER A 58 -6.32 3.40 -7.02
C SER A 58 -6.18 4.91 -7.06
N VAL A 59 -6.95 5.60 -6.23
CA VAL A 59 -6.95 7.06 -6.15
C VAL A 59 -6.83 7.49 -4.70
N ARG A 60 -5.99 8.49 -4.43
CA ARG A 60 -5.86 9.11 -3.12
C ARG A 60 -5.91 10.63 -3.23
N VAL A 61 -6.74 11.24 -2.40
CA VAL A 61 -6.89 12.69 -2.29
C VAL A 61 -6.50 13.14 -0.88
N ARG A 62 -5.52 14.02 -0.77
CA ARG A 62 -5.17 14.67 0.48
C ARG A 62 -6.07 15.88 0.71
N LEU A 63 -7.03 15.76 1.61
CA LEU A 63 -7.96 16.81 1.95
C LEU A 63 -7.29 17.93 2.77
N LEU A 64 -6.47 17.54 3.74
CA LEU A 64 -5.78 18.48 4.61
C LEU A 64 -4.30 18.10 4.75
N GLY A 65 -3.42 19.07 4.59
CA GLY A 65 -2.00 18.92 4.89
C GLY A 65 -1.72 18.96 6.39
N GLU A 66 -0.69 18.27 6.83
CA GLU A 66 -0.21 18.32 8.19
C GLU A 66 0.28 19.73 8.57
N ARG A 67 -0.06 20.21 9.77
CA ARG A 67 0.49 21.41 10.39
C ARG A 67 0.92 21.10 11.83
N ARG A 68 1.48 22.12 12.53
CA ARG A 68 2.01 21.92 13.90
C ARG A 68 1.04 21.18 14.83
N VAL A 69 -0.22 21.55 14.86
CA VAL A 69 -1.26 20.94 15.72
C VAL A 69 -2.17 19.98 14.93
N ARG A 70 -2.46 20.31 13.66
CA ARG A 70 -3.43 19.59 12.84
C ARG A 70 -2.78 18.38 12.13
N PRO A 71 -3.37 17.17 12.18
CA PRO A 71 -2.94 16.04 11.39
C PRO A 71 -3.21 16.27 9.89
N ALA A 72 -2.52 15.54 9.05
CA ALA A 72 -2.93 15.36 7.66
C ALA A 72 -4.16 14.46 7.60
N ILE A 73 -5.07 14.77 6.65
CA ILE A 73 -6.25 13.95 6.36
C ILE A 73 -6.24 13.60 4.89
N ALA A 74 -6.39 12.33 4.59
CA ALA A 74 -6.53 11.83 3.23
C ALA A 74 -7.71 10.87 3.11
N VAL A 75 -8.32 10.85 1.96
CA VAL A 75 -9.30 9.83 1.56
C VAL A 75 -8.78 9.11 0.34
N GLY A 76 -9.08 7.84 0.20
CA GLY A 76 -8.67 7.08 -0.96
C GLY A 76 -9.54 5.87 -1.21
N SER A 77 -9.40 5.34 -2.40
CA SER A 77 -9.98 4.07 -2.78
C SER A 77 -8.91 3.23 -3.48
N ASN A 78 -8.70 2.05 -2.98
CA ASN A 78 -7.86 1.05 -3.60
C ASN A 78 -8.71 0.24 -4.55
N ASP A 79 -8.16 -0.12 -5.70
CA ASP A 79 -8.83 -0.94 -6.70
C ASP A 79 -10.23 -0.41 -7.06
N LEU A 80 -10.31 0.91 -7.26
CA LEU A 80 -11.54 1.61 -7.61
C LEU A 80 -12.09 1.13 -8.96
N PHE A 81 -11.19 0.85 -9.90
CA PHE A 81 -11.46 0.28 -11.20
C PHE A 81 -10.53 -0.90 -11.43
N THR A 82 -11.11 -2.02 -11.82
CA THR A 82 -10.35 -3.21 -12.16
C THR A 82 -10.60 -3.63 -13.60
N SER A 83 -9.63 -4.25 -14.23
CA SER A 83 -9.82 -4.88 -15.53
C SER A 83 -9.88 -6.40 -15.34
N SER A 84 -11.00 -6.98 -15.69
CA SER A 84 -11.20 -8.42 -15.68
C SER A 84 -11.31 -8.96 -17.09
N ASP A 85 -10.97 -10.21 -17.32
CA ASP A 85 -11.16 -11.00 -18.53
C ASP A 85 -11.19 -10.22 -19.85
N GLY A 86 -10.06 -10.13 -20.53
CA GLY A 86 -9.95 -9.51 -21.83
C GLY A 86 -9.72 -7.98 -21.81
N GLY A 87 -9.31 -7.41 -20.68
CA GLY A 87 -8.88 -6.00 -20.60
C GLY A 87 -10.01 -4.98 -20.53
N ARG A 88 -11.20 -5.39 -20.15
CA ARG A 88 -12.32 -4.48 -19.92
C ARG A 88 -12.27 -3.96 -18.48
N PHE A 89 -12.45 -2.65 -18.33
CA PHE A 89 -12.67 -2.05 -17.01
C PHE A 89 -14.09 -2.37 -16.55
N SER A 90 -14.22 -3.03 -15.41
CA SER A 90 -15.51 -3.28 -14.78
C SER A 90 -15.66 -2.40 -13.55
N THR A 91 -16.74 -1.64 -13.48
CA THR A 91 -17.08 -0.77 -12.36
C THR A 91 -18.20 -1.33 -11.49
N SER A 92 -18.80 -2.42 -11.89
CA SER A 92 -19.97 -2.97 -11.21
C SER A 92 -19.84 -4.46 -11.03
N GLY A 93 -20.24 -4.94 -9.90
CA GLY A 93 -20.41 -6.27 -9.35
C GLY A 93 -20.64 -7.49 -10.26
N GLY A 94 -20.22 -7.42 -11.51
CA GLY A 94 -19.96 -8.60 -12.30
C GLY A 94 -18.76 -9.34 -11.71
N GLU A 95 -18.48 -10.54 -12.12
CA GLU A 95 -17.43 -11.42 -11.62
C GLU A 95 -15.99 -10.88 -11.78
N GLY A 96 -15.84 -9.57 -11.92
CA GLY A 96 -14.56 -8.86 -11.99
C GLY A 96 -13.78 -8.94 -10.69
N ASN A 97 -12.48 -8.84 -10.84
CA ASN A 97 -11.55 -9.14 -9.77
C ASN A 97 -11.40 -8.06 -8.71
N GLN A 98 -12.11 -7.01 -8.61
CA GLN A 98 -11.99 -5.95 -7.56
C GLN A 98 -11.55 -6.46 -6.16
N TYR A 99 -10.50 -7.27 -6.19
CA TYR A 99 -10.07 -8.11 -5.10
C TYR A 99 -9.60 -7.32 -3.89
N PHE A 100 -8.94 -6.19 -4.14
CA PHE A 100 -8.45 -5.28 -3.12
C PHE A 100 -9.34 -4.06 -2.94
N GLY A 101 -10.56 -4.08 -3.50
CA GLY A 101 -11.50 -2.98 -3.50
C GLY A 101 -11.83 -2.51 -2.08
N SER A 102 -11.32 -1.36 -1.72
CA SER A 102 -11.55 -0.75 -0.41
C SER A 102 -11.49 0.77 -0.49
N THR A 103 -12.28 1.43 0.33
CA THR A 103 -12.23 2.89 0.54
C THR A 103 -11.76 3.17 1.95
N TYR A 104 -11.03 4.26 2.13
CA TYR A 104 -10.52 4.61 3.45
C TYR A 104 -10.46 6.11 3.70
N VAL A 105 -10.49 6.46 4.98
CA VAL A 105 -10.12 7.78 5.50
C VAL A 105 -8.90 7.59 6.39
N ALA A 106 -7.84 8.35 6.14
CA ALA A 106 -6.58 8.23 6.88
C ALA A 106 -6.20 9.55 7.56
N LEU A 107 -5.67 9.43 8.76
CA LEU A 107 -5.10 10.49 9.57
C LEU A 107 -3.61 10.21 9.79
N SER A 108 -2.77 11.24 9.68
CA SER A 108 -1.34 11.10 9.92
C SER A 108 -0.79 12.29 10.68
N LYS A 109 0.02 12.04 11.70
CA LYS A 109 0.68 13.07 12.49
C LYS A 109 2.12 12.70 12.80
N HIS A 110 3.02 13.66 12.63
CA HIS A 110 4.44 13.48 12.95
C HIS A 110 4.85 14.39 14.10
N PHE A 111 5.80 13.89 14.88
CA PHE A 111 6.42 14.58 15.99
C PHE A 111 7.94 14.49 15.87
N VAL A 112 8.63 15.55 16.26
CA VAL A 112 10.11 15.55 16.33
C VAL A 112 10.51 15.71 17.79
N PHE A 113 11.28 14.74 18.28
CA PHE A 113 11.82 14.76 19.63
C PHE A 113 13.31 14.38 19.61
N SER A 114 14.16 15.20 20.19
CA SER A 114 15.63 15.04 20.19
C SER A 114 16.23 14.78 18.80
N GLY A 115 15.62 15.34 17.75
CA GLY A 115 16.05 15.15 16.37
C GLY A 115 15.59 13.84 15.72
N HIS A 116 14.94 12.96 16.47
CA HIS A 116 14.23 11.78 15.95
C HIS A 116 12.85 12.17 15.48
N ARG A 117 12.34 11.53 14.44
CA ARG A 117 10.99 11.74 13.94
C ARG A 117 10.13 10.51 14.23
N PHE A 118 8.97 10.74 14.83
CA PHE A 118 7.95 9.75 15.12
C PHE A 118 6.71 10.07 14.28
N GLY A 119 6.10 9.08 13.69
CA GLY A 119 4.82 9.21 12.99
C GLY A 119 3.77 8.31 13.65
N VAL A 120 2.53 8.81 13.71
CA VAL A 120 1.36 8.04 14.09
C VAL A 120 0.35 8.13 12.95
N HIS A 121 -0.18 7.00 12.54
CA HIS A 121 -1.09 6.86 11.42
C HIS A 121 -2.29 6.02 11.83
N LEU A 122 -3.48 6.47 11.45
CA LEU A 122 -4.75 5.76 11.68
C LEU A 122 -5.56 5.82 10.41
N ALA A 123 -6.27 4.75 10.08
CA ALA A 123 -7.23 4.77 9.00
C ALA A 123 -8.47 3.95 9.37
N TYR A 124 -9.60 4.38 8.82
CA TYR A 124 -10.84 3.63 8.81
C TYR A 124 -11.10 3.14 7.40
N ASN A 125 -11.26 1.84 7.24
CA ASN A 125 -11.35 1.15 5.96
C ASN A 125 -12.72 0.51 5.81
N VAL A 126 -13.26 0.57 4.59
CA VAL A 126 -14.51 -0.08 4.21
C VAL A 126 -14.23 -0.93 2.99
N SER A 127 -14.52 -2.22 3.04
CA SER A 127 -14.44 -3.09 1.87
C SER A 127 -15.50 -2.71 0.86
N MET A 128 -15.17 -2.73 -0.42
CA MET A 128 -16.11 -2.49 -1.52
C MET A 128 -16.81 -3.76 -1.98
N ASN A 129 -16.30 -4.93 -1.56
CA ASN A 129 -16.90 -6.22 -1.88
C ASN A 129 -16.56 -7.26 -0.80
N ASP A 130 -17.25 -8.39 -0.82
CA ASP A 130 -17.07 -9.46 0.17
C ASP A 130 -15.80 -10.31 -0.06
N ARG A 131 -15.10 -10.12 -1.17
CA ARG A 131 -13.89 -10.87 -1.50
C ARG A 131 -12.68 -10.36 -0.72
N PHE A 132 -12.60 -9.06 -0.50
CA PHE A 132 -11.56 -8.47 0.35
C PHE A 132 -12.02 -8.42 1.79
N ARG A 133 -11.66 -9.46 2.52
CA ARG A 133 -12.00 -9.55 3.94
C ARG A 133 -11.18 -8.57 4.76
N ILE A 134 -11.89 -7.69 5.46
CA ILE A 134 -11.36 -6.79 6.49
C ILE A 134 -11.79 -7.36 7.84
N ASP A 135 -10.83 -7.80 8.66
CA ASP A 135 -11.13 -8.33 10.00
C ASP A 135 -11.45 -7.21 10.99
N SER A 136 -10.87 -6.02 10.78
CA SER A 136 -11.17 -4.81 11.52
C SER A 136 -11.24 -3.63 10.56
N PRO A 137 -12.24 -2.75 10.66
CA PRO A 137 -12.29 -1.54 9.83
C PRO A 137 -11.17 -0.54 10.18
N VAL A 138 -10.57 -0.67 11.35
CA VAL A 138 -9.50 0.24 11.80
C VAL A 138 -8.15 -0.37 11.50
N SER A 139 -7.30 0.38 10.82
CA SER A 139 -5.87 0.10 10.69
C SER A 139 -5.07 1.26 11.26
N GLY A 140 -3.83 1.00 11.62
CA GLY A 140 -2.98 2.04 12.13
C GLY A 140 -1.56 1.57 12.35
N GLY A 141 -0.66 2.53 12.55
CA GLY A 141 0.73 2.23 12.76
C GLY A 141 1.52 3.38 13.29
N VAL A 142 2.74 3.07 13.67
CA VAL A 142 3.73 4.03 14.11
C VAL A 142 4.97 3.91 13.23
N SER A 143 5.63 5.03 12.98
CA SER A 143 6.89 5.08 12.27
C SER A 143 7.95 5.81 13.09
N PHE A 144 9.18 5.37 12.98
CA PHE A 144 10.32 5.95 13.65
C PHE A 144 11.48 6.18 12.68
N SER A 145 11.90 7.44 12.50
CA SER A 145 13.09 7.80 11.72
C SER A 145 14.19 8.26 12.67
N PRO A 146 15.30 7.53 12.77
CA PRO A 146 16.40 7.90 13.65
C PRO A 146 17.14 9.13 13.11
N ARG A 147 17.65 9.96 14.03
CA ARG A 147 18.39 11.19 13.70
C ARG A 147 19.59 10.93 12.78
N PHE A 148 20.30 9.83 13.01
CA PHE A 148 21.52 9.48 12.25
C PHE A 148 21.21 8.95 10.84
N CYS A 149 19.95 8.51 10.57
CA CYS A 149 19.53 8.02 9.26
C CYS A 149 18.10 8.48 8.94
N ARG A 150 17.93 9.76 8.62
CA ARG A 150 16.61 10.38 8.35
C ARG A 150 15.90 9.84 7.12
N ARG A 151 16.61 9.10 6.28
CA ARG A 151 16.06 8.46 5.07
C ARG A 151 15.55 7.06 5.32
N MET A 152 15.70 6.55 6.54
CA MET A 152 15.20 5.25 6.98
C MET A 152 14.03 5.45 7.94
N ASN A 153 13.02 4.60 7.81
CA ASN A 153 11.94 4.48 8.78
C ASN A 153 11.82 3.03 9.23
N LEU A 154 11.66 2.86 10.53
CA LEU A 154 11.16 1.63 11.13
C LEU A 154 9.66 1.77 11.31
N ILE A 155 8.91 0.71 11.06
CA ILE A 155 7.45 0.73 11.02
C ILE A 155 6.92 -0.44 11.84
N ALA A 156 5.91 -0.15 12.63
CA ALA A 156 5.07 -1.17 13.25
C ALA A 156 3.61 -0.80 12.93
N GLU A 157 2.85 -1.74 12.38
CA GLU A 157 1.50 -1.47 11.93
C GLU A 157 0.55 -2.64 12.18
N TYR A 158 -0.73 -2.31 12.26
CA TYR A 158 -1.86 -3.21 12.13
C TYR A 158 -2.61 -2.84 10.85
N ASP A 159 -2.66 -3.74 9.89
CA ASP A 159 -3.15 -3.52 8.52
C ASP A 159 -4.62 -3.91 8.31
N THR A 160 -5.46 -3.92 9.34
CA THR A 160 -6.83 -4.46 9.39
C THR A 160 -6.94 -5.96 9.65
N ARG A 161 -5.86 -6.70 9.56
CA ARG A 161 -5.83 -8.19 9.64
C ARG A 161 -4.75 -8.72 10.58
N CYS A 162 -3.57 -8.13 10.53
CA CYS A 162 -2.44 -8.62 11.30
C CYS A 162 -1.45 -7.50 11.68
N PHE A 163 -0.62 -7.80 12.66
CA PHE A 163 0.50 -6.95 13.03
C PHE A 163 1.70 -7.24 12.14
N ASN A 164 2.33 -6.17 11.67
CA ASN A 164 3.49 -6.21 10.81
C ASN A 164 4.60 -5.34 11.40
N LEU A 165 5.84 -5.74 11.15
CA LEU A 165 7.02 -4.92 11.41
C LEU A 165 7.77 -4.71 10.11
N GLY A 166 8.32 -3.54 9.91
CA GLY A 166 9.04 -3.27 8.69
C GLY A 166 10.05 -2.15 8.82
N ALA A 167 10.81 -2.02 7.76
CA ALA A 167 11.71 -0.90 7.55
C ALA A 167 11.67 -0.48 6.08
N ASN A 168 11.84 0.80 5.85
CA ASN A 168 12.06 1.32 4.52
C ASN A 168 13.19 2.34 4.51
N ALA A 169 13.82 2.51 3.36
CA ALA A 169 14.87 3.50 3.18
C ALA A 169 14.89 4.05 1.76
N LEU A 170 15.17 5.33 1.63
CA LEU A 170 15.46 5.97 0.36
C LEU A 170 16.97 5.95 0.12
N ILE A 171 17.41 5.13 -0.84
CA ILE A 171 18.80 4.95 -1.23
C ILE A 171 19.06 5.77 -2.49
N ALA A 172 20.24 6.37 -2.58
CA ALA A 172 20.70 7.10 -3.78
C ALA A 172 19.70 8.15 -4.33
N ARG A 173 18.88 8.76 -3.50
CA ARG A 173 17.86 9.78 -3.81
C ARG A 173 16.64 9.30 -4.59
N HIS A 174 16.71 8.19 -5.28
CA HIS A 174 15.66 7.74 -6.21
C HIS A 174 15.17 6.32 -5.94
N VAL A 175 15.95 5.52 -5.23
CA VAL A 175 15.62 4.12 -4.99
C VAL A 175 15.04 3.98 -3.59
N PHE A 176 13.77 3.64 -3.50
CA PHE A 176 13.09 3.34 -2.26
C PHE A 176 12.99 1.83 -2.09
N VAL A 177 13.52 1.33 -1.01
CA VAL A 177 13.51 -0.09 -0.65
C VAL A 177 12.68 -0.27 0.60
N GLN A 178 11.88 -1.30 0.63
CA GLN A 178 11.14 -1.69 1.83
C GLN A 178 11.23 -3.19 2.08
N VAL A 179 11.25 -3.54 3.35
CA VAL A 179 11.11 -4.91 3.84
C VAL A 179 10.05 -4.92 4.92
N LEU A 180 9.24 -5.96 4.94
CA LEU A 180 8.16 -6.10 5.87
C LEU A 180 8.11 -7.55 6.37
N LEU A 181 7.93 -7.73 7.66
CA LEU A 181 7.67 -9.02 8.29
C LEU A 181 6.18 -9.07 8.63
N GLN A 182 5.40 -9.63 7.74
CA GLN A 182 3.96 -9.72 7.87
C GLN A 182 3.57 -10.82 8.86
N LYS A 183 2.54 -10.56 9.68
CA LYS A 183 2.16 -11.40 10.83
C LYS A 183 3.36 -11.72 11.75
N LEU A 184 4.38 -10.85 11.78
CA LEU A 184 5.65 -11.05 12.50
C LEU A 184 6.39 -12.35 12.10
N ARG A 185 6.08 -12.91 10.93
CA ARG A 185 6.59 -14.21 10.49
C ARG A 185 6.98 -14.28 9.02
N TYR A 186 6.23 -13.65 8.13
CA TYR A 186 6.38 -13.83 6.69
C TYR A 186 7.07 -12.63 6.06
N PRO A 187 8.27 -12.81 5.49
CA PRO A 187 8.98 -11.70 4.85
C PRO A 187 8.33 -11.31 3.53
N SER A 188 8.21 -10.02 3.31
CA SER A 188 7.89 -9.42 2.02
C SER A 188 8.83 -8.25 1.77
N CYS A 189 9.04 -7.91 0.52
CA CYS A 189 9.92 -6.83 0.13
C CYS A 189 9.36 -6.04 -1.05
N GLY A 190 9.82 -4.82 -1.19
CA GLY A 190 9.45 -3.94 -2.27
C GLY A 190 10.60 -3.04 -2.70
N LEU A 191 10.60 -2.72 -3.97
CA LEU A 191 11.52 -1.79 -4.60
C LEU A 191 10.72 -0.77 -5.41
N CYS A 192 11.08 0.50 -5.27
CA CYS A 192 10.42 1.58 -6.01
C CYS A 192 11.44 2.61 -6.47
N PHE A 193 11.23 3.12 -7.67
CA PHE A 193 11.99 4.23 -8.23
C PHE A 193 11.17 5.52 -8.16
N GLU A 194 11.71 6.55 -7.50
CA GLU A 194 11.09 7.87 -7.39
C GLU A 194 11.71 8.86 -8.36
N LEU A 195 10.89 9.46 -9.21
CA LEU A 195 11.28 10.56 -10.07
C LEU A 195 10.45 11.79 -9.69
N GLY A 196 11.10 12.91 -9.45
CA GLY A 196 10.45 14.20 -9.38
C GLY A 196 10.27 14.72 -10.81
N LEU A 197 9.02 14.88 -11.24
CA LEU A 197 8.71 15.42 -12.57
C LEU A 197 8.85 16.95 -12.64
N TRP A 198 8.94 17.58 -11.48
CA TRP A 198 9.10 19.05 -11.34
C TRP A 198 10.23 19.29 -10.34
N GLY A 199 11.35 19.77 -10.87
CA GLY A 199 12.50 20.26 -10.10
C GLY A 199 12.32 21.72 -9.75
#